data_fac8d85dd3d956fcce04ed093593591d
#
_entry.id   fac8d85dd3d956fcce04ed093593591d
#
_cell.length_a   1.000
_cell.length_b   1.000
_cell.length_c   1.000
_cell.angle_alpha   90.00
_cell.angle_beta   90.00
_cell.angle_gamma   90.00
#
_symmetry.space_group_name_H-M   'P 1'
#
loop_
_entity.id
_entity.type
_entity.pdbx_description
1 polymer ?
#
loop_
_entity_poly.entity_id
_entity_poly.type
_entity_poly.pdbx_seq_one_letter_code
_entity_poly.pdbx_strand_id
1 'polypeptide(L)'
;MTQAPAPASSVVRRQVFPVYAAGFVTAFGAHAVAANLGRYTLGHHGSLWELGLLLGIYDGAEVVLKPVFGALADRIGAKPVMTGGLVLFAAASAAFVIGGDPHLLGAARLAQGTGAAAFSPAATATIAALGGRKRSGRLFGGYGGAKGIGYLLGPIAGGALVVAGGYPALFSTLAVIAIVTTAAVVALVPGARPVPRTSAAAPGLRRRLTSAAFLQPVLLLAAATAALSAGVGFLPVLAGQHHLGPIAAGALVSLLAAAAAVLQPVAGRRIDDGRLPPAAAAAALAACAAGFLLALTGLPGLIAGAILIGAGVATATPAGFARLAAITPTEQLGRTMGAAEAGRELGDAGGPVLVGAFGLISLTAGLGALAAALLICAGLAAPRKRTGAPRPPHRHFPHQRGDKVR
;
A
#
# COMPACT_ATOMS: atom_id res chain seq x y z
N MET A 1 30.78 -2.02 29.17
CA MET A 1 30.48 -1.60 27.78
C MET A 1 29.81 -0.23 27.85
N THR A 2 30.56 0.83 27.64
CA THR A 2 30.09 2.21 27.61
C THR A 2 29.19 2.41 26.38
N GLN A 3 27.89 2.65 26.59
CA GLN A 3 26.97 3.03 25.52
C GLN A 3 27.47 4.36 24.93
N ALA A 4 27.74 4.40 23.63
CA ALA A 4 28.04 5.64 22.94
C ALA A 4 26.85 6.61 23.10
N PRO A 5 27.09 7.92 23.28
CA PRO A 5 26.03 8.90 23.45
C PRO A 5 25.10 8.89 22.24
N ALA A 6 23.78 8.94 22.50
CA ALA A 6 22.77 8.98 21.44
C ALA A 6 23.02 10.20 20.53
N PRO A 7 23.04 10.03 19.20
CA PRO A 7 23.32 11.13 18.28
C PRO A 7 22.33 12.29 18.48
N ALA A 8 22.81 13.52 18.34
CA ALA A 8 21.99 14.71 18.46
C ALA A 8 20.79 14.67 17.50
N SER A 9 19.65 15.25 17.90
CA SER A 9 18.40 15.19 17.13
C SER A 9 18.52 15.73 15.70
N SER A 10 19.43 16.69 15.47
CA SER A 10 19.76 17.24 14.14
C SER A 10 20.47 16.24 13.23
N VAL A 11 21.37 15.41 13.77
CA VAL A 11 22.10 14.37 13.00
C VAL A 11 21.14 13.30 12.53
N VAL A 12 20.26 12.80 13.40
CA VAL A 12 19.23 11.81 13.04
C VAL A 12 18.31 12.37 11.96
N ARG A 13 17.87 13.62 12.08
CA ARG A 13 17.01 14.29 11.09
C ARG A 13 17.68 14.37 9.73
N ARG A 14 18.97 14.72 9.67
CA ARG A 14 19.75 14.79 8.42
C ARG A 14 19.89 13.42 7.74
N GLN A 15 20.03 12.34 8.51
CA GLN A 15 20.18 10.99 7.99
C GLN A 15 18.84 10.34 7.55
N VAL A 16 17.74 10.70 8.20
CA VAL A 16 16.41 10.16 7.91
C VAL A 16 15.76 10.85 6.72
N PHE A 17 16.03 12.13 6.48
CA PHE A 17 15.41 12.90 5.40
C PHE A 17 15.59 12.26 4.01
N PRO A 18 16.78 11.76 3.59
CA PRO A 18 16.94 11.08 2.30
C PRO A 18 16.12 9.80 2.18
N VAL A 19 15.91 9.08 3.29
CA VAL A 19 15.06 7.87 3.31
C VAL A 19 13.58 8.24 3.11
N TYR A 20 13.14 9.36 3.71
CA TYR A 20 11.79 9.89 3.49
C TYR A 20 11.59 10.38 2.06
N ALA A 21 12.58 11.12 1.52
CA ALA A 21 12.58 11.57 0.13
C ALA A 21 12.49 10.38 -0.83
N ALA A 22 13.24 9.31 -0.58
CA ALA A 22 13.20 8.11 -1.38
C ALA A 22 11.85 7.37 -1.27
N GLY A 23 11.25 7.32 -0.07
CA GLY A 23 9.90 6.81 0.13
C GLY A 23 8.84 7.62 -0.62
N PHE A 24 8.97 8.95 -0.61
CA PHE A 24 8.15 9.84 -1.42
C PHE A 24 8.31 9.56 -2.91
N VAL A 25 9.54 9.52 -3.42
CA VAL A 25 9.85 9.36 -4.85
C VAL A 25 9.33 8.02 -5.39
N THR A 26 9.53 6.93 -4.66
CA THR A 26 9.01 5.62 -5.08
C THR A 26 7.49 5.56 -5.09
N ALA A 27 6.84 6.13 -4.07
CA ALA A 27 5.39 6.21 -3.98
C ALA A 27 4.78 7.16 -5.02
N PHE A 28 5.39 8.34 -5.20
CA PHE A 28 5.03 9.31 -6.22
C PHE A 28 5.13 8.71 -7.62
N GLY A 29 6.28 8.09 -7.93
CA GLY A 29 6.53 7.50 -9.25
C GLY A 29 5.58 6.34 -9.57
N ALA A 30 5.36 5.43 -8.61
CA ALA A 30 4.43 4.32 -8.79
C ALA A 30 3.02 4.82 -9.17
N HIS A 31 2.50 5.81 -8.44
CA HIS A 31 1.14 6.34 -8.65
C HIS A 31 1.04 7.31 -9.83
N ALA A 32 2.08 8.11 -10.09
CA ALA A 32 2.13 8.99 -11.25
C ALA A 32 2.12 8.15 -12.55
N VAL A 33 2.88 7.07 -12.60
CA VAL A 33 2.88 6.15 -13.74
C VAL A 33 1.54 5.40 -13.82
N ALA A 34 1.08 4.78 -12.74
CA ALA A 34 -0.14 3.98 -12.75
C ALA A 34 -1.37 4.78 -13.22
N ALA A 35 -1.55 6.01 -12.74
CA ALA A 35 -2.67 6.88 -13.10
C ALA A 35 -2.64 7.34 -14.57
N ASN A 36 -1.46 7.41 -15.20
CA ASN A 36 -1.30 7.85 -16.59
C ASN A 36 -1.08 6.69 -17.56
N LEU A 37 -0.80 5.48 -17.05
CA LEU A 37 -0.46 4.31 -17.86
C LEU A 37 -1.62 3.86 -18.74
N GLY A 38 -2.87 3.98 -18.26
CA GLY A 38 -4.06 3.61 -19.03
C GLY A 38 -4.18 4.40 -20.34
N ARG A 39 -4.02 5.72 -20.27
CA ARG A 39 -4.04 6.58 -21.46
C ARG A 39 -2.84 6.29 -22.37
N TYR A 40 -1.67 6.04 -21.79
CA TYR A 40 -0.47 5.68 -22.56
C TYR A 40 -0.68 4.37 -23.33
N THR A 41 -1.10 3.30 -22.63
CA THR A 41 -1.33 1.98 -23.22
C THR A 41 -2.38 2.01 -24.33
N LEU A 42 -3.55 2.61 -24.04
CA LEU A 42 -4.65 2.71 -25.02
C LEU A 42 -4.30 3.62 -26.21
N GLY A 43 -3.52 4.68 -26.00
CA GLY A 43 -3.02 5.56 -27.05
C GLY A 43 -2.03 4.88 -28.03
N HIS A 44 -1.40 3.78 -27.60
CA HIS A 44 -0.52 2.95 -28.41
C HIS A 44 -1.19 1.62 -28.87
N HIS A 45 -2.50 1.62 -29.01
CA HIS A 45 -3.31 0.47 -29.44
C HIS A 45 -3.27 -0.74 -28.47
N GLY A 46 -2.83 -0.55 -27.24
CA GLY A 46 -2.86 -1.57 -26.20
C GLY A 46 -4.29 -1.82 -25.66
N SER A 47 -4.45 -2.94 -24.98
CA SER A 47 -5.72 -3.40 -24.40
C SER A 47 -5.84 -3.10 -22.90
N LEU A 48 -7.04 -3.20 -22.35
CA LEU A 48 -7.26 -3.16 -20.90
C LEU A 48 -6.60 -4.32 -20.18
N TRP A 49 -6.41 -5.46 -20.86
CA TRP A 49 -5.65 -6.59 -20.33
C TRP A 49 -4.17 -6.25 -20.16
N GLU A 50 -3.55 -5.64 -21.17
CA GLU A 50 -2.17 -5.16 -21.07
C GLU A 50 -1.99 -4.13 -19.97
N LEU A 51 -2.93 -3.19 -19.82
CA LEU A 51 -2.94 -2.25 -18.70
C LEU A 51 -2.97 -2.98 -17.36
N GLY A 52 -3.89 -3.96 -17.19
CA GLY A 52 -3.99 -4.77 -16.00
C GLY A 52 -2.70 -5.51 -15.67
N LEU A 53 -2.06 -6.10 -16.69
CA LEU A 53 -0.77 -6.77 -16.56
C LEU A 53 0.35 -5.80 -16.19
N LEU A 54 0.46 -4.65 -16.84
CA LEU A 54 1.49 -3.65 -16.57
C LEU A 54 1.39 -3.10 -15.15
N LEU A 55 0.18 -2.94 -14.60
CA LEU A 55 -0.04 -2.60 -13.21
C LEU A 55 0.34 -3.76 -12.29
N GLY A 56 -0.17 -4.96 -12.57
CA GLY A 56 0.04 -6.14 -11.76
C GLY A 56 1.49 -6.65 -11.73
N ILE A 57 2.27 -6.47 -12.81
CA ILE A 57 3.69 -6.86 -12.86
C ILE A 57 4.53 -6.07 -11.86
N TYR A 58 4.27 -4.77 -11.70
CA TYR A 58 4.97 -3.94 -10.72
C TYR A 58 4.73 -4.47 -9.30
N ASP A 59 3.47 -4.62 -8.90
CA ASP A 59 3.09 -5.07 -7.56
C ASP A 59 3.44 -6.56 -7.34
N GLY A 60 3.33 -7.38 -8.38
CA GLY A 60 3.75 -8.78 -8.37
C GLY A 60 5.24 -8.94 -8.12
N ALA A 61 6.07 -8.08 -8.70
CA ALA A 61 7.50 -8.04 -8.40
C ALA A 61 7.76 -7.72 -6.91
N GLU A 62 7.00 -6.78 -6.34
CA GLU A 62 7.10 -6.45 -4.92
C GLU A 62 6.73 -7.65 -4.02
N VAL A 63 5.65 -8.37 -4.34
CA VAL A 63 5.23 -9.57 -3.59
C VAL A 63 6.35 -10.60 -3.50
N VAL A 64 6.94 -10.91 -4.65
CA VAL A 64 7.94 -12.02 -4.75
C VAL A 64 9.30 -11.56 -4.22
N LEU A 65 9.72 -10.35 -4.50
CA LEU A 65 11.09 -9.92 -4.28
C LEU A 65 11.34 -9.19 -2.96
N LYS A 66 10.32 -8.62 -2.29
CA LYS A 66 10.49 -7.99 -0.96
C LYS A 66 11.11 -8.92 0.08
N PRO A 67 10.69 -10.20 0.23
CA PRO A 67 11.36 -11.12 1.15
C PRO A 67 12.82 -11.40 0.79
N VAL A 68 13.10 -11.50 -0.53
CA VAL A 68 14.46 -11.75 -1.04
C VAL A 68 15.38 -10.57 -0.72
N PHE A 69 14.94 -9.36 -1.03
CA PHE A 69 15.72 -8.14 -0.74
C PHE A 69 15.80 -7.83 0.75
N GLY A 70 14.77 -8.17 1.53
CA GLY A 70 14.85 -8.12 2.99
C GLY A 70 15.96 -9.01 3.53
N ALA A 71 16.03 -10.25 3.09
CA ALA A 71 17.11 -11.18 3.46
C ALA A 71 18.50 -10.73 2.94
N LEU A 72 18.55 -10.11 1.76
CA LEU A 72 19.77 -9.54 1.21
C LEU A 72 20.24 -8.35 2.05
N ALA A 73 19.33 -7.46 2.47
CA ALA A 73 19.64 -6.31 3.34
C ALA A 73 20.18 -6.78 4.71
N ASP A 74 19.70 -7.90 5.24
CA ASP A 74 20.23 -8.50 6.46
C ASP A 74 21.68 -9.04 6.27
N ARG A 75 22.06 -9.45 5.04
CA ARG A 75 23.39 -10.01 4.74
C ARG A 75 24.43 -8.96 4.37
N ILE A 76 24.10 -8.02 3.48
CA ILE A 76 25.07 -7.05 2.95
C ILE A 76 24.83 -5.63 3.49
N GLY A 77 23.79 -5.43 4.31
CA GLY A 77 23.40 -4.15 4.87
C GLY A 77 22.29 -3.46 4.08
N ALA A 78 21.48 -2.66 4.78
CA ALA A 78 20.31 -1.99 4.20
C ALA A 78 20.70 -0.91 3.17
N LYS A 79 21.79 -0.14 3.39
CA LYS A 79 22.18 0.95 2.50
C LYS A 79 22.49 0.49 1.06
N PRO A 80 23.35 -0.52 0.79
CA PRO A 80 23.61 -0.94 -0.59
C PRO A 80 22.37 -1.49 -1.29
N VAL A 81 21.50 -2.25 -0.59
CA VAL A 81 20.25 -2.77 -1.17
C VAL A 81 19.29 -1.63 -1.52
N MET A 82 19.10 -0.67 -0.63
CA MET A 82 18.27 0.51 -0.85
C MET A 82 18.80 1.35 -2.02
N THR A 83 20.11 1.60 -2.09
CA THR A 83 20.76 2.35 -3.18
C THR A 83 20.59 1.63 -4.51
N GLY A 84 20.84 0.31 -4.56
CA GLY A 84 20.65 -0.51 -5.77
C GLY A 84 19.21 -0.49 -6.26
N GLY A 85 18.24 -0.56 -5.34
CA GLY A 85 16.82 -0.44 -5.66
C GLY A 85 16.46 0.91 -6.28
N LEU A 86 16.96 2.01 -5.73
CA LEU A 86 16.73 3.35 -6.28
C LEU A 86 17.40 3.58 -7.64
N VAL A 87 18.60 3.05 -7.84
CA VAL A 87 19.28 3.09 -9.15
C VAL A 87 18.48 2.32 -10.19
N LEU A 88 18.02 1.11 -9.84
CA LEU A 88 17.19 0.31 -10.75
C LEU A 88 15.86 1.02 -11.06
N PHE A 89 15.23 1.63 -10.07
CA PHE A 89 14.00 2.42 -10.26
C PHE A 89 14.23 3.62 -11.19
N ALA A 90 15.36 4.32 -11.05
CA ALA A 90 15.74 5.43 -11.91
C ALA A 90 16.00 4.97 -13.36
N ALA A 91 16.77 3.89 -13.53
CA ALA A 91 17.08 3.31 -14.84
C ALA A 91 15.81 2.83 -15.54
N ALA A 92 14.92 2.14 -14.81
CA ALA A 92 13.64 1.70 -15.34
C ALA A 92 12.74 2.88 -15.76
N SER A 93 12.73 3.97 -14.96
CA SER A 93 12.00 5.18 -15.30
C SER A 93 12.57 5.83 -16.57
N ALA A 94 13.89 5.86 -16.74
CA ALA A 94 14.54 6.35 -17.96
C ALA A 94 14.22 5.47 -19.18
N ALA A 95 14.11 4.16 -19.00
CA ALA A 95 13.78 3.22 -20.09
C ALA A 95 12.40 3.50 -20.71
N PHE A 96 11.44 4.01 -19.97
CA PHE A 96 10.15 4.42 -20.49
C PHE A 96 10.24 5.59 -21.50
N VAL A 97 11.31 6.40 -21.45
CA VAL A 97 11.51 7.51 -22.40
C VAL A 97 11.83 7.01 -23.80
N ILE A 98 12.49 5.85 -23.90
CA ILE A 98 12.97 5.27 -25.15
C ILE A 98 11.82 4.56 -25.91
N GLY A 99 10.74 4.20 -25.19
CA GLY A 99 9.89 3.12 -25.62
C GLY A 99 8.59 3.50 -26.29
N GLY A 100 7.90 2.73 -26.91
CA GLY A 100 6.62 2.47 -27.54
C GLY A 100 6.36 0.97 -27.62
N ASP A 101 7.40 0.14 -27.40
CA ASP A 101 7.29 -1.32 -27.42
C ASP A 101 6.65 -1.84 -26.12
N PRO A 102 5.52 -2.58 -26.18
CA PRO A 102 4.86 -3.17 -25.01
C PRO A 102 5.78 -4.08 -24.17
N HIS A 103 6.71 -4.81 -24.80
CA HIS A 103 7.67 -5.65 -24.08
C HIS A 103 8.66 -4.82 -23.25
N LEU A 104 9.12 -3.69 -23.80
CA LEU A 104 9.97 -2.75 -23.06
C LEU A 104 9.23 -2.13 -21.89
N LEU A 105 7.95 -1.78 -22.07
CA LEU A 105 7.09 -1.28 -21.00
C LEU A 105 6.93 -2.31 -19.88
N GLY A 106 6.65 -3.56 -20.22
CA GLY A 106 6.56 -4.66 -19.26
C GLY A 106 7.87 -4.86 -18.49
N ALA A 107 9.00 -4.87 -19.18
CA ALA A 107 10.32 -4.98 -18.57
C ALA A 107 10.63 -3.79 -17.65
N ALA A 108 10.30 -2.57 -18.07
CA ALA A 108 10.50 -1.37 -17.27
C ALA A 108 9.60 -1.38 -16.01
N ARG A 109 8.34 -1.82 -16.12
CA ARG A 109 7.44 -1.99 -14.95
C ARG A 109 7.96 -3.05 -13.98
N LEU A 110 8.43 -4.19 -14.49
CA LEU A 110 9.07 -5.23 -13.68
C LEU A 110 10.32 -4.68 -12.96
N ALA A 111 11.16 -3.94 -13.67
CA ALA A 111 12.36 -3.34 -13.12
C ALA A 111 12.04 -2.27 -12.06
N GLN A 112 11.01 -1.42 -12.28
CA GLN A 112 10.53 -0.46 -11.29
C GLN A 112 10.02 -1.16 -10.02
N GLY A 113 9.17 -2.19 -10.17
CA GLY A 113 8.67 -3.00 -9.06
C GLY A 113 9.81 -3.70 -8.29
N THR A 114 10.81 -4.23 -9.02
CA THR A 114 12.01 -4.81 -8.44
C THR A 114 12.81 -3.77 -7.63
N GLY A 115 12.96 -2.56 -8.16
CA GLY A 115 13.61 -1.45 -7.47
C GLY A 115 12.88 -1.06 -6.19
N ALA A 116 11.55 -0.97 -6.23
CA ALA A 116 10.70 -0.68 -5.08
C ALA A 116 10.77 -1.81 -4.03
N ALA A 117 10.77 -3.08 -4.48
CA ALA A 117 10.93 -4.25 -3.63
C ALA A 117 12.27 -4.26 -2.88
N ALA A 118 13.35 -3.80 -3.52
CA ALA A 118 14.66 -3.68 -2.88
C ALA A 118 14.72 -2.49 -1.90
N PHE A 119 14.12 -1.37 -2.28
CA PHE A 119 14.11 -0.16 -1.47
C PHE A 119 13.31 -0.31 -0.17
N SER A 120 12.09 -0.82 -0.24
CA SER A 120 11.10 -0.75 0.84
C SER A 120 11.55 -1.44 2.15
N PRO A 121 11.99 -2.71 2.17
CA PRO A 121 12.47 -3.37 3.39
C PRO A 121 13.77 -2.77 3.91
N ALA A 122 14.67 -2.31 3.03
CA ALA A 122 15.93 -1.69 3.41
C ALA A 122 15.69 -0.29 4.05
N ALA A 123 14.74 0.48 3.55
CA ALA A 123 14.33 1.76 4.13
C ALA A 123 13.75 1.58 5.54
N THR A 124 12.84 0.61 5.72
CA THR A 124 12.24 0.31 7.03
C THR A 124 13.29 -0.17 8.04
N ALA A 125 14.24 -1.00 7.63
CA ALA A 125 15.35 -1.45 8.46
C ALA A 125 16.25 -0.26 8.87
N THR A 126 16.55 0.64 7.93
CA THR A 126 17.33 1.86 8.21
C THR A 126 16.63 2.78 9.21
N ILE A 127 15.33 3.00 9.04
CA ILE A 127 14.51 3.82 9.95
C ILE A 127 14.49 3.20 11.36
N ALA A 128 14.32 1.89 11.46
CA ALA A 128 14.35 1.17 12.73
C ALA A 128 15.71 1.33 13.44
N ALA A 129 16.81 1.21 12.70
CA ALA A 129 18.16 1.38 13.23
C ALA A 129 18.42 2.80 13.73
N LEU A 130 17.99 3.83 12.97
CA LEU A 130 18.17 5.24 13.35
C LEU A 130 17.26 5.68 14.50
N GLY A 131 16.07 5.07 14.63
CA GLY A 131 15.07 5.44 15.64
C GLY A 131 15.32 4.81 17.01
N GLY A 132 15.89 3.61 17.04
CA GLY A 132 15.99 2.82 18.27
C GLY A 132 14.60 2.63 18.92
N ARG A 133 14.57 2.12 20.17
CA ARG A 133 13.28 1.83 20.88
C ARG A 133 12.44 3.08 21.18
N LYS A 134 13.04 4.27 21.32
CA LYS A 134 12.33 5.47 21.80
C LYS A 134 11.74 6.36 20.71
N ARG A 135 12.21 6.28 19.44
CA ARG A 135 11.85 7.20 18.35
C ARG A 135 11.26 6.51 17.13
N SER A 136 11.20 5.18 17.11
CA SER A 136 10.74 4.40 15.95
C SER A 136 9.34 4.81 15.47
N GLY A 137 8.37 4.95 16.36
CA GLY A 137 7.00 5.33 15.98
C GLY A 137 6.93 6.68 15.23
N ARG A 138 7.66 7.70 15.73
CA ARG A 138 7.71 9.01 15.07
C ARG A 138 8.39 8.95 13.70
N LEU A 139 9.48 8.18 13.57
CA LEU A 139 10.20 8.08 12.32
C LEU A 139 9.43 7.26 11.28
N PHE A 140 8.79 6.16 11.69
CA PHE A 140 7.89 5.41 10.80
C PHE A 140 6.67 6.22 10.39
N GLY A 141 6.09 7.01 11.30
CA GLY A 141 5.00 7.93 10.99
C GLY A 141 5.40 8.97 9.95
N GLY A 142 6.59 9.55 10.08
CA GLY A 142 7.15 10.49 9.09
C GLY A 142 7.40 9.83 7.72
N TYR A 143 7.90 8.60 7.70
CA TYR A 143 8.09 7.83 6.47
C TYR A 143 6.77 7.51 5.78
N GLY A 144 5.78 7.02 6.56
CA GLY A 144 4.45 6.78 6.04
C GLY A 144 3.77 8.04 5.51
N GLY A 145 3.96 9.18 6.21
CA GLY A 145 3.49 10.50 5.75
C GLY A 145 4.13 10.93 4.43
N ALA A 146 5.45 10.76 4.29
CA ALA A 146 6.17 11.08 3.05
C ALA A 146 5.65 10.23 1.87
N LYS A 147 5.46 8.92 2.07
CA LYS A 147 4.84 8.05 1.06
C LYS A 147 3.40 8.47 0.75
N GLY A 148 2.61 8.79 1.78
CA GLY A 148 1.24 9.26 1.62
C GLY A 148 1.13 10.53 0.76
N ILE A 149 2.05 11.49 0.95
CA ILE A 149 2.15 12.68 0.09
C ILE A 149 2.50 12.27 -1.35
N GLY A 150 3.40 11.30 -1.54
CA GLY A 150 3.73 10.76 -2.86
C GLY A 150 2.51 10.15 -3.56
N TYR A 151 1.73 9.34 -2.85
CA TYR A 151 0.50 8.75 -3.36
C TYR A 151 -0.56 9.80 -3.75
N LEU A 152 -0.65 10.87 -2.95
CA LEU A 152 -1.61 11.95 -3.19
C LEU A 152 -1.20 12.82 -4.39
N LEU A 153 0.07 13.24 -4.46
CA LEU A 153 0.55 14.18 -5.47
C LEU A 153 0.91 13.51 -6.79
N GLY A 154 1.30 12.21 -6.76
CA GLY A 154 1.73 11.48 -7.94
C GLY A 154 0.78 11.58 -9.13
N PRO A 155 -0.49 11.22 -8.99
CA PRO A 155 -1.43 11.20 -10.10
C PRO A 155 -1.65 12.57 -10.75
N ILE A 156 -1.90 13.61 -9.95
CA ILE A 156 -2.16 14.96 -10.48
C ILE A 156 -0.91 15.60 -11.07
N ALA A 157 0.24 15.47 -10.39
CA ALA A 157 1.50 16.00 -10.90
C ALA A 157 1.98 15.21 -12.13
N GLY A 158 1.76 13.90 -12.15
CA GLY A 158 2.00 13.07 -13.34
C GLY A 158 1.17 13.52 -14.53
N GLY A 159 -0.11 13.79 -14.34
CA GLY A 159 -0.98 14.37 -15.35
C GLY A 159 -0.52 15.74 -15.85
N ALA A 160 -0.06 16.61 -14.94
CA ALA A 160 0.49 17.92 -15.29
C ALA A 160 1.79 17.81 -16.11
N LEU A 161 2.69 16.89 -15.76
CA LEU A 161 3.91 16.61 -16.53
C LEU A 161 3.59 16.10 -17.93
N VAL A 162 2.58 15.22 -18.05
CA VAL A 162 2.12 14.73 -19.37
C VAL A 162 1.56 15.87 -20.21
N VAL A 163 0.85 16.83 -19.65
CA VAL A 163 0.36 18.02 -20.37
C VAL A 163 1.49 18.94 -20.78
N ALA A 164 2.51 19.12 -19.90
CA ALA A 164 3.61 20.04 -20.12
C ALA A 164 4.62 19.57 -21.18
N GLY A 165 4.88 18.27 -21.29
CA GLY A 165 5.93 17.73 -22.18
C GLY A 165 5.73 16.26 -22.55
N GLY A 166 4.49 15.77 -22.47
CA GLY A 166 4.17 14.38 -22.80
C GLY A 166 4.69 13.37 -21.78
N TYR A 167 4.57 12.10 -22.12
CA TYR A 167 5.09 11.00 -21.31
C TYR A 167 6.61 11.04 -21.10
N PRO A 168 7.44 11.50 -22.08
CA PRO A 168 8.86 11.70 -21.84
C PRO A 168 9.16 12.64 -20.67
N ALA A 169 8.38 13.72 -20.50
CA ALA A 169 8.55 14.64 -19.37
C ALA A 169 8.26 13.97 -18.01
N LEU A 170 7.19 13.16 -17.94
CA LEU A 170 6.87 12.37 -16.77
C LEU A 170 8.02 11.43 -16.41
N PHE A 171 8.45 10.60 -17.33
CA PHE A 171 9.44 9.55 -17.08
C PHE A 171 10.84 10.13 -16.81
N SER A 172 11.26 11.18 -17.56
CA SER A 172 12.52 11.87 -17.31
C SER A 172 12.54 12.53 -15.93
N THR A 173 11.43 13.16 -15.51
CA THR A 173 11.31 13.75 -14.18
C THR A 173 11.48 12.67 -13.10
N LEU A 174 10.82 11.52 -13.25
CA LEU A 174 10.94 10.40 -12.31
C LEU A 174 12.38 9.89 -12.23
N ALA A 175 13.04 9.72 -13.37
CA ALA A 175 14.44 9.29 -13.43
C ALA A 175 15.36 10.30 -12.70
N VAL A 176 15.21 11.61 -12.97
CA VAL A 176 16.02 12.68 -12.36
C VAL A 176 15.82 12.73 -10.85
N ILE A 177 14.58 12.77 -10.36
CA ILE A 177 14.32 12.83 -8.91
C ILE A 177 14.79 11.56 -8.19
N ALA A 178 14.72 10.39 -8.84
CA ALA A 178 15.26 9.14 -8.29
C ALA A 178 16.79 9.16 -8.23
N ILE A 179 17.48 9.69 -9.24
CA ILE A 179 18.95 9.85 -9.25
C ILE A 179 19.39 10.81 -8.14
N VAL A 180 18.76 11.99 -8.04
CA VAL A 180 19.06 12.99 -7.00
C VAL A 180 18.85 12.40 -5.61
N THR A 181 17.76 11.68 -5.42
CA THR A 181 17.46 11.02 -4.15
C THR A 181 18.46 9.90 -3.84
N THR A 182 18.87 9.15 -4.85
CA THR A 182 19.93 8.13 -4.71
C THR A 182 21.23 8.76 -4.25
N ALA A 183 21.66 9.86 -4.86
CA ALA A 183 22.85 10.60 -4.46
C ALA A 183 22.76 11.08 -2.99
N ALA A 184 21.60 11.60 -2.58
CA ALA A 184 21.35 12.00 -1.19
C ALA A 184 21.43 10.81 -0.21
N VAL A 185 20.89 9.65 -0.58
CA VAL A 185 20.98 8.43 0.23
C VAL A 185 22.42 7.96 0.36
N VAL A 186 23.17 7.94 -0.74
CA VAL A 186 24.59 7.56 -0.72
C VAL A 186 25.40 8.50 0.16
N ALA A 187 25.16 9.81 0.07
CA ALA A 187 25.94 10.81 0.79
C ALA A 187 25.60 10.90 2.28
N LEU A 188 24.33 10.77 2.66
CA LEU A 188 23.85 11.17 3.98
C LEU A 188 23.38 10.00 4.87
N VAL A 189 23.01 8.84 4.29
CA VAL A 189 22.59 7.68 5.07
C VAL A 189 23.81 6.88 5.52
N PRO A 190 24.00 6.63 6.83
CA PRO A 190 25.12 5.84 7.30
C PRO A 190 25.00 4.39 6.86
N GLY A 191 26.10 3.74 6.55
CA GLY A 191 26.16 2.30 6.39
C GLY A 191 25.98 1.64 7.76
N ALA A 192 24.87 0.95 7.97
CA ALA A 192 24.67 0.12 9.15
C ALA A 192 25.31 -1.26 8.92
N ARG A 193 26.00 -1.79 9.96
CA ARG A 193 26.46 -3.18 9.91
C ARG A 193 25.28 -4.14 9.87
N PRO A 194 25.39 -5.22 9.10
CA PRO A 194 24.35 -6.26 9.08
C PRO A 194 24.10 -6.79 10.51
N VAL A 195 22.86 -6.86 10.90
CA VAL A 195 22.48 -7.49 12.17
C VAL A 195 21.93 -8.87 11.83
N PRO A 196 22.64 -9.96 12.16
CA PRO A 196 22.14 -11.31 11.94
C PRO A 196 20.82 -11.49 12.69
N ARG A 197 19.73 -11.64 11.97
CA ARG A 197 18.47 -12.10 12.56
C ARG A 197 18.51 -13.61 12.67
N THR A 198 18.45 -14.12 13.89
CA THR A 198 18.18 -15.54 14.13
C THR A 198 16.80 -15.89 13.59
N SER A 199 16.78 -16.41 12.37
CA SER A 199 15.55 -16.86 11.69
C SER A 199 15.17 -18.26 12.21
N ALA A 200 14.96 -18.43 13.51
CA ALA A 200 14.32 -19.64 14.00
C ALA A 200 12.83 -19.57 13.62
N ALA A 201 12.38 -20.46 12.76
CA ALA A 201 10.96 -20.61 12.45
C ALA A 201 10.22 -20.93 13.76
N ALA A 202 9.30 -20.03 14.17
CA ALA A 202 8.53 -20.27 15.38
C ALA A 202 7.66 -21.52 15.18
N PRO A 203 7.68 -22.48 16.13
CA PRO A 203 6.84 -23.66 16.05
C PRO A 203 5.37 -23.25 15.85
N GLY A 204 4.66 -23.88 14.89
CA GLY A 204 3.24 -23.63 14.65
C GLY A 204 2.92 -22.39 13.77
N LEU A 205 3.90 -21.62 13.29
CA LEU A 205 3.68 -20.46 12.44
C LEU A 205 2.89 -20.83 11.16
N ARG A 206 3.27 -21.89 10.47
CA ARG A 206 2.57 -22.36 9.25
C ARG A 206 1.10 -22.65 9.53
N ARG A 207 0.78 -23.36 10.60
CA ARG A 207 -0.63 -23.67 10.98
C ARG A 207 -1.42 -22.41 11.30
N ARG A 208 -0.80 -21.40 11.87
CA ARG A 208 -1.44 -20.12 12.17
C ARG A 208 -1.71 -19.32 10.89
N LEU A 209 -0.73 -19.21 9.99
CA LEU A 209 -0.85 -18.49 8.71
C LEU A 209 -1.90 -19.12 7.77
N THR A 210 -2.23 -20.40 7.94
CA THR A 210 -3.29 -21.09 7.19
C THR A 210 -4.65 -21.09 7.92
N SER A 211 -4.73 -20.52 9.13
CA SER A 211 -5.98 -20.49 9.90
C SER A 211 -6.96 -19.45 9.33
N ALA A 212 -8.27 -19.74 9.44
CA ALA A 212 -9.30 -18.78 9.05
C ALA A 212 -9.21 -17.46 9.83
N ALA A 213 -8.74 -17.49 11.07
CA ALA A 213 -8.53 -16.32 11.89
C ALA A 213 -7.47 -15.37 11.32
N PHE A 214 -6.44 -15.91 10.63
CA PHE A 214 -5.43 -15.12 9.92
C PHE A 214 -5.89 -14.76 8.51
N LEU A 215 -6.44 -15.72 7.76
CA LEU A 215 -6.79 -15.54 6.35
C LEU A 215 -7.92 -14.50 6.15
N GLN A 216 -8.90 -14.43 7.05
CA GLN A 216 -9.98 -13.45 6.95
C GLN A 216 -9.49 -11.98 6.98
N PRO A 217 -8.69 -11.54 7.98
CA PRO A 217 -8.14 -10.19 7.96
C PRO A 217 -7.19 -9.93 6.78
N VAL A 218 -6.42 -10.93 6.35
CA VAL A 218 -5.55 -10.80 5.18
C VAL A 218 -6.36 -10.64 3.90
N LEU A 219 -7.44 -11.39 3.73
CA LEU A 219 -8.36 -11.23 2.60
C LEU A 219 -9.01 -9.84 2.60
N LEU A 220 -9.37 -9.31 3.78
CA LEU A 220 -9.88 -7.94 3.92
C LEU A 220 -8.84 -6.90 3.45
N LEU A 221 -7.58 -7.08 3.84
CA LEU A 221 -6.48 -6.20 3.42
C LEU A 221 -6.22 -6.31 1.91
N ALA A 222 -6.15 -7.53 1.38
CA ALA A 222 -5.97 -7.78 -0.04
C ALA A 222 -7.12 -7.18 -0.89
N ALA A 223 -8.37 -7.33 -0.44
CA ALA A 223 -9.52 -6.74 -1.13
C ALA A 223 -9.50 -5.21 -1.10
N ALA A 224 -9.10 -4.61 0.02
CA ALA A 224 -8.98 -3.15 0.13
C ALA A 224 -7.89 -2.60 -0.79
N THR A 225 -6.74 -3.26 -0.89
CA THR A 225 -5.67 -2.82 -1.78
C THR A 225 -5.97 -3.12 -3.25
N ALA A 226 -6.65 -4.23 -3.55
CA ALA A 226 -7.17 -4.49 -4.89
C ALA A 226 -8.11 -3.37 -5.37
N ALA A 227 -8.98 -2.87 -4.49
CA ALA A 227 -9.83 -1.73 -4.79
C ALA A 227 -9.02 -0.44 -5.00
N LEU A 228 -8.01 -0.19 -4.17
CA LEU A 228 -7.16 0.99 -4.30
C LEU A 228 -6.38 0.96 -5.62
N SER A 229 -5.67 -0.11 -5.89
CA SER A 229 -4.81 -0.27 -7.06
C SER A 229 -5.60 -0.24 -8.37
N ALA A 230 -6.73 -0.94 -8.43
CA ALA A 230 -7.64 -0.88 -9.56
C ALA A 230 -8.25 0.53 -9.74
N GLY A 231 -8.58 1.22 -8.64
CA GLY A 231 -9.05 2.60 -8.68
C GLY A 231 -8.00 3.55 -9.28
N VAL A 232 -6.75 3.42 -8.85
CA VAL A 232 -5.62 4.23 -9.38
C VAL A 232 -5.40 4.00 -10.88
N GLY A 233 -5.50 2.73 -11.34
CA GLY A 233 -5.24 2.38 -12.73
C GLY A 233 -6.41 2.62 -13.68
N PHE A 234 -7.65 2.36 -13.26
CA PHE A 234 -8.80 2.32 -14.19
C PHE A 234 -9.78 3.50 -14.06
N LEU A 235 -9.83 4.24 -12.93
CA LEU A 235 -10.62 5.48 -12.88
C LEU A 235 -10.14 6.53 -13.90
N PRO A 236 -8.81 6.70 -14.17
CA PRO A 236 -8.36 7.57 -15.26
C PRO A 236 -8.83 7.13 -16.65
N VAL A 237 -9.02 5.83 -16.88
CA VAL A 237 -9.57 5.32 -18.15
C VAL A 237 -11.03 5.75 -18.30
N LEU A 238 -11.85 5.61 -17.24
CA LEU A 238 -13.22 6.15 -17.22
C LEU A 238 -13.24 7.66 -17.41
N ALA A 239 -12.35 8.40 -16.73
CA ALA A 239 -12.22 9.84 -16.90
C ALA A 239 -11.95 10.21 -18.37
N GLY A 240 -11.11 9.43 -19.07
CA GLY A 240 -10.86 9.58 -20.50
C GLY A 240 -12.10 9.38 -21.37
N GLN A 241 -12.98 8.44 -21.05
CA GLN A 241 -14.26 8.25 -21.74
C GLN A 241 -15.20 9.47 -21.62
N HIS A 242 -15.05 10.26 -20.52
CA HIS A 242 -15.73 11.53 -20.31
C HIS A 242 -14.95 12.73 -20.84
N HIS A 243 -13.98 12.53 -21.75
CA HIS A 243 -13.14 13.58 -22.33
C HIS A 243 -12.33 14.41 -21.32
N LEU A 244 -12.11 13.89 -20.10
CA LEU A 244 -11.27 14.55 -19.12
C LEU A 244 -9.80 14.45 -19.52
N GLY A 245 -9.06 15.57 -19.42
CA GLY A 245 -7.63 15.61 -19.66
C GLY A 245 -6.80 14.91 -18.56
N PRO A 246 -5.47 14.74 -18.77
CA PRO A 246 -4.60 14.04 -17.83
C PRO A 246 -4.59 14.62 -16.41
N ILE A 247 -4.65 15.95 -16.28
CA ILE A 247 -4.68 16.64 -14.96
C ILE A 247 -5.97 16.29 -14.20
N ALA A 248 -7.13 16.35 -14.87
CA ALA A 248 -8.41 16.06 -14.24
C ALA A 248 -8.53 14.56 -13.87
N ALA A 249 -8.03 13.67 -14.73
CA ALA A 249 -7.94 12.25 -14.44
C ALA A 249 -7.01 11.97 -13.25
N GLY A 250 -5.86 12.63 -13.18
CA GLY A 250 -4.95 12.57 -12.04
C GLY A 250 -5.55 13.13 -10.75
N ALA A 251 -6.29 14.25 -10.84
CA ALA A 251 -6.99 14.86 -9.71
C ALA A 251 -8.05 13.91 -9.12
N LEU A 252 -8.74 13.15 -9.95
CA LEU A 252 -9.70 12.13 -9.51
C LEU A 252 -9.03 11.04 -8.66
N VAL A 253 -7.87 10.53 -9.10
CA VAL A 253 -7.10 9.55 -8.33
C VAL A 253 -6.53 10.17 -7.05
N SER A 254 -6.08 11.43 -7.13
CA SER A 254 -5.62 12.17 -5.94
C SER A 254 -6.77 12.38 -4.94
N LEU A 255 -8.01 12.56 -5.40
CA LEU A 255 -9.20 12.65 -4.56
C LEU A 255 -9.48 11.33 -3.83
N LEU A 256 -9.37 10.19 -4.53
CA LEU A 256 -9.45 8.86 -3.92
C LEU A 256 -8.39 8.69 -2.83
N ALA A 257 -7.13 9.02 -3.15
CA ALA A 257 -6.01 8.93 -2.20
C ALA A 257 -6.19 9.89 -1.00
N ALA A 258 -6.69 11.10 -1.24
CA ALA A 258 -7.01 12.08 -0.19
C ALA A 258 -8.11 11.57 0.75
N ALA A 259 -9.20 11.04 0.19
CA ALA A 259 -10.28 10.45 0.98
C ALA A 259 -9.75 9.30 1.87
N ALA A 260 -8.90 8.42 1.31
CA ALA A 260 -8.25 7.37 2.09
C ALA A 260 -7.35 7.95 3.19
N ALA A 261 -6.46 8.88 2.87
CA ALA A 261 -5.49 9.45 3.81
C ALA A 261 -6.14 10.23 4.96
N VAL A 262 -7.20 11.00 4.68
CA VAL A 262 -7.91 11.82 5.68
C VAL A 262 -8.79 10.96 6.59
N LEU A 263 -9.48 9.97 6.03
CA LEU A 263 -10.43 9.16 6.79
C LEU A 263 -9.76 8.01 7.55
N GLN A 264 -8.59 7.51 7.12
CA GLN A 264 -7.92 6.39 7.76
C GLN A 264 -7.55 6.63 9.24
N PRO A 265 -7.00 7.79 9.65
CA PRO A 265 -6.76 8.07 11.07
C PRO A 265 -8.05 8.17 11.90
N VAL A 266 -9.14 8.63 11.29
CA VAL A 266 -10.46 8.71 11.94
C VAL A 266 -11.02 7.30 12.17
N ALA A 267 -10.95 6.45 11.15
CA ALA A 267 -11.37 5.05 11.23
C ALA A 267 -10.53 4.29 12.28
N GLY A 268 -9.21 4.48 12.27
CA GLY A 268 -8.29 3.87 13.25
C GLY A 268 -8.68 4.22 14.69
N ARG A 269 -8.87 5.51 14.99
CA ARG A 269 -9.31 5.97 16.33
C ARG A 269 -10.65 5.35 16.74
N ARG A 270 -11.63 5.29 15.83
CA ARG A 270 -12.94 4.69 16.14
C ARG A 270 -12.85 3.18 16.38
N ILE A 271 -11.88 2.49 15.75
CA ILE A 271 -11.59 1.08 16.02
C ILE A 271 -10.99 0.93 17.43
N ASP A 272 -9.99 1.75 17.78
CA ASP A 272 -9.32 1.71 19.08
C ASP A 272 -10.29 2.03 20.22
N ASP A 273 -11.22 2.96 20.01
CA ASP A 273 -12.27 3.32 20.96
C ASP A 273 -13.40 2.27 21.04
N GLY A 274 -13.38 1.20 20.23
CA GLY A 274 -14.45 0.22 20.16
C GLY A 274 -15.78 0.75 19.60
N ARG A 275 -15.76 1.92 18.95
CA ARG A 275 -16.95 2.58 18.38
C ARG A 275 -17.34 2.07 17.00
N LEU A 276 -16.47 1.35 16.31
CA LEU A 276 -16.77 0.75 15.01
C LEU A 276 -17.39 -0.64 15.19
N PRO A 277 -18.58 -0.88 14.63
CA PRO A 277 -19.23 -2.18 14.75
C PRO A 277 -18.41 -3.25 14.00
N PRO A 278 -18.47 -4.53 14.39
CA PRO A 278 -17.78 -5.63 13.72
C PRO A 278 -18.09 -5.73 12.21
N ALA A 279 -19.28 -5.28 11.80
CA ALA A 279 -19.70 -5.26 10.40
C ALA A 279 -19.06 -4.12 9.57
N ALA A 280 -18.40 -3.15 10.20
CA ALA A 280 -17.83 -2.00 9.48
C ALA A 280 -16.80 -2.39 8.42
N ALA A 281 -16.04 -3.46 8.64
CA ALA A 281 -15.09 -3.96 7.66
C ALA A 281 -15.78 -4.52 6.40
N ALA A 282 -16.88 -5.24 6.57
CA ALA A 282 -17.69 -5.72 5.45
C ALA A 282 -18.36 -4.56 4.71
N ALA A 283 -18.93 -3.60 5.45
CA ALA A 283 -19.51 -2.39 4.90
C ALA A 283 -18.48 -1.55 4.12
N ALA A 284 -17.23 -1.51 4.57
CA ALA A 284 -16.14 -0.82 3.89
C ALA A 284 -15.84 -1.42 2.50
N LEU A 285 -15.78 -2.75 2.39
CA LEU A 285 -15.61 -3.41 1.08
C LEU A 285 -16.85 -3.24 0.19
N ALA A 286 -18.06 -3.30 0.76
CA ALA A 286 -19.28 -3.00 0.03
C ALA A 286 -19.31 -1.56 -0.48
N ALA A 287 -18.79 -0.59 0.29
CA ALA A 287 -18.63 0.78 -0.16
C ALA A 287 -17.63 0.88 -1.33
N CYS A 288 -16.51 0.15 -1.31
CA CYS A 288 -15.61 0.09 -2.45
C CYS A 288 -16.33 -0.46 -3.71
N ALA A 289 -17.07 -1.56 -3.56
CA ALA A 289 -17.83 -2.13 -4.66
C ALA A 289 -18.88 -1.15 -5.22
N ALA A 290 -19.66 -0.52 -4.34
CA ALA A 290 -20.63 0.51 -4.72
C ALA A 290 -19.95 1.70 -5.40
N GLY A 291 -18.74 2.08 -4.94
CA GLY A 291 -17.94 3.15 -5.55
C GLY A 291 -17.59 2.85 -7.01
N PHE A 292 -17.17 1.62 -7.34
CA PHE A 292 -16.90 1.23 -8.72
C PHE A 292 -18.16 1.23 -9.58
N LEU A 293 -19.28 0.70 -9.06
CA LEU A 293 -20.55 0.72 -9.79
C LEU A 293 -21.07 2.13 -10.03
N LEU A 294 -20.94 3.00 -9.02
CA LEU A 294 -21.32 4.41 -9.12
C LEU A 294 -20.44 5.15 -10.14
N ALA A 295 -19.16 4.82 -10.22
CA ALA A 295 -18.25 5.43 -11.20
C ALA A 295 -18.66 5.19 -12.65
N LEU A 296 -19.49 4.18 -12.93
CA LEU A 296 -20.03 3.88 -14.27
C LEU A 296 -21.25 4.74 -14.65
N THR A 297 -21.82 5.52 -13.73
CA THR A 297 -23.07 6.29 -13.95
C THR A 297 -22.85 7.70 -14.49
N GLY A 298 -21.63 8.06 -14.86
CA GLY A 298 -21.29 9.37 -15.40
C GLY A 298 -20.35 10.16 -14.48
N LEU A 299 -20.06 11.42 -14.86
CA LEU A 299 -19.05 12.22 -14.17
C LEU A 299 -19.34 12.46 -12.67
N PRO A 300 -20.56 12.80 -12.25
CA PRO A 300 -20.84 12.91 -10.80
C PRO A 300 -20.64 11.59 -10.06
N GLY A 301 -21.03 10.47 -10.68
CA GLY A 301 -20.83 9.13 -10.14
C GLY A 301 -19.36 8.74 -10.05
N LEU A 302 -18.57 9.16 -11.02
CA LEU A 302 -17.12 8.93 -11.05
C LEU A 302 -16.42 9.64 -9.87
N ILE A 303 -16.79 10.89 -9.58
CA ILE A 303 -16.26 11.69 -8.45
C ILE A 303 -16.70 11.06 -7.12
N ALA A 304 -18.00 10.80 -6.98
CA ALA A 304 -18.55 10.18 -5.77
C ALA A 304 -17.98 8.77 -5.54
N GLY A 305 -17.80 8.01 -6.62
CA GLY A 305 -17.18 6.70 -6.61
C GLY A 305 -15.74 6.71 -6.10
N ALA A 306 -14.94 7.66 -6.57
CA ALA A 306 -13.56 7.83 -6.10
C ALA A 306 -13.49 8.09 -4.59
N ILE A 307 -14.36 8.97 -4.07
CA ILE A 307 -14.47 9.27 -2.64
C ILE A 307 -14.90 8.02 -1.87
N LEU A 308 -15.89 7.30 -2.37
CA LEU A 308 -16.46 6.14 -1.71
C LEU A 308 -15.46 4.97 -1.65
N ILE A 309 -14.69 4.74 -2.73
CA ILE A 309 -13.60 3.76 -2.74
C ILE A 309 -12.55 4.16 -1.70
N GLY A 310 -12.10 5.42 -1.69
CA GLY A 310 -11.14 5.93 -0.72
C GLY A 310 -11.60 5.77 0.73
N ALA A 311 -12.85 6.07 1.04
CA ALA A 311 -13.45 5.89 2.36
C ALA A 311 -13.55 4.41 2.78
N GLY A 312 -13.88 3.53 1.84
CA GLY A 312 -13.88 2.08 2.06
C GLY A 312 -12.49 1.56 2.40
N VAL A 313 -11.49 1.90 1.60
CA VAL A 313 -10.07 1.55 1.85
C VAL A 313 -9.60 2.08 3.20
N ALA A 314 -9.93 3.35 3.52
CA ALA A 314 -9.59 4.00 4.79
C ALA A 314 -10.11 3.24 6.02
N THR A 315 -11.23 2.55 5.89
CA THR A 315 -11.85 1.80 6.99
C THR A 315 -11.40 0.34 7.00
N ALA A 316 -11.33 -0.30 5.83
CA ALA A 316 -10.97 -1.72 5.72
C ALA A 316 -9.53 -2.00 6.16
N THR A 317 -8.58 -1.11 5.78
CA THR A 317 -7.15 -1.30 6.07
C THR A 317 -6.84 -1.33 7.58
N PRO A 318 -7.19 -0.30 8.39
CA PRO A 318 -6.93 -0.36 9.83
C PRO A 318 -7.75 -1.46 10.51
N ALA A 319 -8.95 -1.80 10.03
CA ALA A 319 -9.74 -2.89 10.58
C ALA A 319 -9.06 -4.25 10.37
N GLY A 320 -8.43 -4.49 9.22
CA GLY A 320 -7.67 -5.69 8.93
C GLY A 320 -6.47 -5.85 9.86
N PHE A 321 -5.66 -4.81 9.99
CA PHE A 321 -4.49 -4.81 10.87
C PHE A 321 -4.86 -4.92 12.36
N ALA A 322 -5.90 -4.23 12.81
CA ALA A 322 -6.39 -4.33 14.20
C ALA A 322 -6.86 -5.75 14.54
N ARG A 323 -7.59 -6.43 13.63
CA ARG A 323 -7.99 -7.82 13.81
C ARG A 323 -6.78 -8.77 13.91
N LEU A 324 -5.77 -8.58 13.06
CA LEU A 324 -4.53 -9.36 13.12
C LEU A 324 -3.76 -9.13 14.41
N ALA A 325 -3.66 -7.87 14.85
CA ALA A 325 -3.00 -7.54 16.11
C ALA A 325 -3.70 -8.19 17.30
N ALA A 326 -5.04 -8.21 17.32
CA ALA A 326 -5.83 -8.78 18.42
C ALA A 326 -5.66 -10.31 18.57
N ILE A 327 -5.34 -11.03 17.50
CA ILE A 327 -5.17 -12.50 17.52
C ILE A 327 -3.71 -12.95 17.61
N THR A 328 -2.76 -12.02 17.60
CA THR A 328 -1.33 -12.33 17.49
C THR A 328 -0.60 -12.03 18.80
N PRO A 329 0.14 -13.01 19.37
CA PRO A 329 1.03 -12.74 20.50
C PRO A 329 2.11 -11.72 20.14
N THR A 330 2.50 -10.92 21.12
CA THR A 330 3.44 -9.80 20.93
C THR A 330 4.77 -10.25 20.31
N GLU A 331 5.26 -11.43 20.67
CA GLU A 331 6.53 -11.99 20.17
C GLU A 331 6.48 -12.39 18.69
N GLN A 332 5.28 -12.59 18.14
CA GLN A 332 5.06 -13.02 16.76
C GLN A 332 4.45 -11.91 15.89
N LEU A 333 4.19 -10.73 16.48
CA LEU A 333 3.48 -9.64 15.80
C LEU A 333 4.17 -9.21 14.51
N GLY A 334 5.49 -9.05 14.53
CA GLY A 334 6.25 -8.65 13.34
C GLY A 334 6.14 -9.64 12.18
N ARG A 335 6.20 -10.95 12.46
CA ARG A 335 6.08 -12.02 11.43
C ARG A 335 4.66 -12.09 10.87
N THR A 336 3.65 -11.96 11.74
CA THR A 336 2.25 -11.97 11.32
C THR A 336 1.93 -10.76 10.46
N MET A 337 2.41 -9.56 10.85
CA MET A 337 2.23 -8.34 10.06
C MET A 337 2.98 -8.40 8.73
N GLY A 338 4.20 -8.96 8.70
CA GLY A 338 4.93 -9.17 7.45
C GLY A 338 4.22 -10.12 6.47
N ALA A 339 3.63 -11.21 6.97
CA ALA A 339 2.83 -12.11 6.16
C ALA A 339 1.53 -11.46 5.67
N ALA A 340 0.92 -10.60 6.50
CA ALA A 340 -0.26 -9.83 6.12
C ALA A 340 0.05 -8.80 5.04
N GLU A 341 1.22 -8.14 5.11
CA GLU A 341 1.68 -7.23 4.06
C GLU A 341 1.87 -7.95 2.73
N ALA A 342 2.43 -9.16 2.72
CA ALA A 342 2.52 -9.96 1.50
C ALA A 342 1.14 -10.29 0.91
N GLY A 343 0.15 -10.60 1.77
CA GLY A 343 -1.23 -10.78 1.33
C GLY A 343 -1.87 -9.50 0.78
N ARG A 344 -1.55 -8.36 1.35
CA ARG A 344 -1.98 -7.03 0.88
C ARG A 344 -1.43 -6.75 -0.53
N GLU A 345 -0.15 -6.98 -0.74
CA GLU A 345 0.51 -6.82 -2.05
C GLU A 345 -0.09 -7.74 -3.14
N LEU A 346 -0.53 -8.95 -2.76
CA LEU A 346 -1.26 -9.82 -3.69
C LEU A 346 -2.57 -9.18 -4.16
N GLY A 347 -3.22 -8.41 -3.30
CA GLY A 347 -4.40 -7.61 -3.66
C GLY A 347 -4.03 -6.49 -4.63
N ASP A 348 -2.94 -5.75 -4.35
CA ASP A 348 -2.45 -4.68 -5.23
C ASP A 348 -2.17 -5.18 -6.65
N ALA A 349 -1.50 -6.34 -6.77
CA ALA A 349 -1.26 -6.97 -8.07
C ALA A 349 -2.54 -7.58 -8.70
N GLY A 350 -3.35 -8.25 -7.89
CA GLY A 350 -4.50 -9.03 -8.37
C GLY A 350 -5.68 -8.16 -8.82
N GLY A 351 -5.90 -7.00 -8.18
CA GLY A 351 -7.00 -6.11 -8.53
C GLY A 351 -6.97 -5.65 -10.00
N PRO A 352 -5.89 -5.01 -10.44
CA PRO A 352 -5.75 -4.59 -11.83
C PRO A 352 -5.78 -5.75 -12.84
N VAL A 353 -5.16 -6.88 -12.51
CA VAL A 353 -5.18 -8.08 -13.37
C VAL A 353 -6.61 -8.60 -13.55
N LEU A 354 -7.40 -8.64 -12.45
CA LEU A 354 -8.81 -9.04 -12.52
C LEU A 354 -9.62 -8.10 -13.43
N VAL A 355 -9.48 -6.78 -13.22
CA VAL A 355 -10.17 -5.79 -14.06
C VAL A 355 -9.73 -5.91 -15.51
N GLY A 356 -8.43 -6.07 -15.77
CA GLY A 356 -7.88 -6.24 -17.12
C GLY A 356 -8.39 -7.50 -17.81
N ALA A 357 -8.44 -8.64 -17.11
CA ALA A 357 -8.91 -9.90 -17.67
C ALA A 357 -10.36 -9.83 -18.15
N PHE A 358 -11.27 -9.30 -17.31
CA PHE A 358 -12.67 -9.07 -17.71
C PHE A 358 -12.80 -7.83 -18.60
N GLY A 359 -11.81 -6.95 -18.62
CA GLY A 359 -11.68 -5.82 -19.52
C GLY A 359 -11.52 -6.21 -21.00
N LEU A 360 -11.16 -7.47 -21.29
CA LEU A 360 -11.23 -8.06 -22.65
C LEU A 360 -12.64 -8.05 -23.21
N ILE A 361 -13.66 -8.09 -22.36
CA ILE A 361 -15.07 -7.97 -22.74
C ILE A 361 -15.46 -6.50 -22.81
N SER A 362 -15.30 -5.79 -21.68
CA SER A 362 -15.51 -4.35 -21.56
C SER A 362 -14.96 -3.84 -20.23
N LEU A 363 -14.68 -2.54 -20.14
CA LEU A 363 -14.30 -1.90 -18.86
C LEU A 363 -15.38 -2.07 -17.79
N THR A 364 -16.65 -1.99 -18.17
CA THR A 364 -17.80 -2.23 -17.29
C THR A 364 -17.78 -3.64 -16.71
N ALA A 365 -17.49 -4.65 -17.54
CA ALA A 365 -17.37 -6.03 -17.10
C ALA A 365 -16.18 -6.21 -16.12
N GLY A 366 -15.04 -5.57 -16.38
CA GLY A 366 -13.88 -5.59 -15.49
C GLY A 366 -14.16 -5.00 -14.12
N LEU A 367 -14.73 -3.79 -14.08
CA LEU A 367 -15.09 -3.12 -12.83
C LEU A 367 -16.24 -3.84 -12.10
N GLY A 368 -17.19 -4.40 -12.84
CA GLY A 368 -18.26 -5.24 -12.30
C GLY A 368 -17.73 -6.51 -11.64
N ALA A 369 -16.78 -7.20 -12.28
CA ALA A 369 -16.11 -8.38 -11.72
C ALA A 369 -15.36 -8.04 -10.42
N LEU A 370 -14.65 -6.93 -10.38
CA LEU A 370 -14.01 -6.46 -9.16
C LEU A 370 -15.03 -6.13 -8.07
N ALA A 371 -16.11 -5.42 -8.40
CA ALA A 371 -17.18 -5.12 -7.44
C ALA A 371 -17.80 -6.39 -6.87
N ALA A 372 -18.05 -7.40 -7.70
CA ALA A 372 -18.54 -8.70 -7.26
C ALA A 372 -17.56 -9.41 -6.31
N ALA A 373 -16.26 -9.42 -6.66
CA ALA A 373 -15.22 -9.98 -5.81
C ALA A 373 -15.15 -9.27 -4.45
N LEU A 374 -15.24 -7.95 -4.42
CA LEU A 374 -15.27 -7.14 -3.19
C LEU A 374 -16.50 -7.47 -2.32
N LEU A 375 -17.68 -7.68 -2.92
CA LEU A 375 -18.89 -8.08 -2.21
C LEU A 375 -18.78 -9.50 -1.64
N ILE A 376 -18.16 -10.44 -2.37
CA ILE A 376 -17.87 -11.79 -1.87
C ILE A 376 -16.93 -11.69 -0.65
N CYS A 377 -15.84 -10.90 -0.77
CA CYS A 377 -14.91 -10.67 0.34
C CYS A 377 -15.61 -9.98 1.53
N ALA A 378 -16.55 -9.06 1.28
CA ALA A 378 -17.35 -8.43 2.32
C ALA A 378 -18.20 -9.46 3.07
N GLY A 379 -18.86 -10.38 2.36
CA GLY A 379 -19.60 -11.48 2.95
C GLY A 379 -18.75 -12.41 3.82
N LEU A 380 -17.53 -12.72 3.36
CA LEU A 380 -16.56 -13.53 4.11
C LEU A 380 -15.99 -12.80 5.33
N ALA A 381 -15.86 -11.47 5.26
CA ALA A 381 -15.39 -10.62 6.36
C ALA A 381 -16.48 -10.26 7.37
N ALA A 382 -17.75 -10.53 7.06
CA ALA A 382 -18.88 -10.24 7.93
C ALA A 382 -18.82 -11.08 9.22
N PRO A 383 -19.22 -10.52 10.37
CA PRO A 383 -19.24 -11.27 11.61
C PRO A 383 -20.26 -12.40 11.51
N ARG A 384 -19.79 -13.64 11.69
CA ARG A 384 -20.68 -14.79 11.80
C ARG A 384 -21.48 -14.65 13.08
N LYS A 385 -22.81 -14.68 13.01
CA LYS A 385 -23.67 -14.78 14.20
C LYS A 385 -23.22 -16.03 14.96
N ARG A 386 -22.68 -15.84 16.18
CA ARG A 386 -22.48 -16.96 17.10
C ARG A 386 -23.87 -17.45 17.50
N THR A 387 -24.38 -18.47 16.83
CA THR A 387 -25.53 -19.23 17.30
C THR A 387 -25.07 -19.97 18.56
N GLY A 388 -25.57 -19.54 19.74
CA GLY A 388 -25.55 -20.32 20.95
C GLY A 388 -24.23 -20.34 21.75
N ALA A 389 -23.78 -19.20 22.27
CA ALA A 389 -22.98 -19.21 23.48
C ALA A 389 -23.89 -18.84 24.67
N PRO A 390 -24.01 -19.70 25.71
CA PRO A 390 -24.74 -19.33 26.94
C PRO A 390 -24.11 -18.06 27.53
N ARG A 391 -24.94 -17.09 27.93
CA ARG A 391 -24.48 -15.94 28.72
C ARG A 391 -23.73 -16.48 29.93
N PRO A 392 -22.52 -15.98 30.26
CA PRO A 392 -21.86 -16.36 31.49
C PRO A 392 -22.78 -15.99 32.66
N PRO A 393 -22.92 -16.86 33.66
CA PRO A 393 -23.75 -16.56 34.83
C PRO A 393 -23.22 -15.30 35.49
N HIS A 394 -24.14 -14.38 35.81
CA HIS A 394 -23.83 -13.19 36.58
C HIS A 394 -23.08 -13.62 37.86
N ARG A 395 -21.78 -13.29 37.95
CA ARG A 395 -21.06 -13.43 39.23
C ARG A 395 -21.65 -12.41 40.19
N HIS A 396 -22.50 -12.90 41.10
CA HIS A 396 -22.84 -12.18 42.32
C HIS A 396 -21.55 -11.99 43.10
N PHE A 397 -21.06 -10.78 43.19
CA PHE A 397 -20.09 -10.39 44.20
C PHE A 397 -20.85 -10.30 45.52
N PRO A 398 -20.50 -11.11 46.56
CA PRO A 398 -21.09 -10.91 47.88
C PRO A 398 -20.58 -9.57 48.42
N HIS A 399 -21.53 -8.72 48.82
CA HIS A 399 -21.25 -7.52 49.60
C HIS A 399 -20.48 -7.92 50.86
N GLN A 400 -19.22 -7.56 50.97
CA GLN A 400 -18.51 -7.57 52.25
C GLN A 400 -19.15 -6.51 53.17
N ARG A 401 -19.95 -6.96 54.12
CA ARG A 401 -20.36 -6.15 55.23
C ARG A 401 -19.13 -5.77 56.04
N GLY A 402 -18.88 -4.48 56.14
CA GLY A 402 -17.87 -3.97 57.07
C GLY A 402 -18.24 -4.25 58.50
N ASP A 403 -17.45 -5.07 59.17
CA ASP A 403 -17.43 -5.14 60.63
C ASP A 403 -16.62 -3.96 61.15
N LYS A 404 -17.34 -3.03 61.80
CA LYS A 404 -16.77 -2.05 62.72
C LYS A 404 -16.43 -2.80 63.98
N VAL A 405 -15.16 -2.92 64.33
CA VAL A 405 -14.71 -3.27 65.68
C VAL A 405 -14.06 -2.04 66.28
N ARG A 406 -14.47 -1.80 67.54
CA ARG A 406 -14.13 -0.71 68.45
C ARG A 406 -12.64 -0.59 68.73
#